data_8a14c8ecbf1eb3266734ecf45324e5fc
#
_entry.id   8a14c8ecbf1eb3266734ecf45324e5fc
#
_cell.length_a   1.000
_cell.length_b   1.000
_cell.length_c   1.000
_cell.angle_alpha   90.00
_cell.angle_beta   90.00
_cell.angle_gamma   90.00
#
_symmetry.space_group_name_H-M   'P 1'
#
loop_
_entity.id
_entity.type
_entity.pdbx_description
1 polymer ?
#
loop_
_entity_poly.entity_id
_entity_poly.type
_entity_poly.pdbx_seq_one_letter_code
_entity_poly.pdbx_strand_id
1 'polypeptide(L)'
;MKLSRLSILALLVAFTIEAVAQNDTILVSNKDSIAYRYTPIITPKPKTRAKKWREAFVRYITESATDNSFDRAIDFSFVPTIYYTPSTSLGLAVMANGLYRLDKSDRSLQPSNVAIFATASITGFYRVGVRGTNIFRGDNQRIIYNASFYSQPIAFWGIDYDAAMANAPLNYLASRTIVEAKFLQRAASDLYVGVGADFNYHFARFDKRIGKGSYSSEAELLARLNGQGVNYNATGISLFVEYDSRDFIPSPQRGLYLALEGKVRPKGMSNIGSTVWMGRFTANYYQRLWRGALLAFDLQGEYNSKGTPWVYNASCPLRGYYGGRFNDLCAISLQAELRQTFFKRFGVVAWGGAGNLFHDFRSFEWGSTLPTYGVGIRYIVKPGVTLRFDYGFGSRDHRGKLIHGAVFSLNEAF
;
A
#
# COMPACT_ATOMS: atom_id res chain seq x y z
N MET A 1 16.16 -30.57 13.91
CA MET A 1 15.37 -29.77 14.87
C MET A 1 14.55 -28.77 14.07
N LYS A 2 13.27 -29.02 13.86
CA LYS A 2 12.37 -28.12 13.07
C LYS A 2 11.86 -27.04 14.01
N LEU A 3 12.47 -25.85 13.97
CA LEU A 3 11.89 -24.66 14.62
C LEU A 3 10.54 -24.37 13.97
N SER A 4 9.47 -24.30 14.76
CA SER A 4 8.14 -23.99 14.25
C SER A 4 8.10 -22.57 13.70
N ARG A 5 7.29 -22.32 12.67
CA ARG A 5 7.15 -21.00 12.01
C ARG A 5 6.73 -19.88 12.97
N LEU A 6 6.04 -20.24 14.06
CA LEU A 6 5.70 -19.33 15.16
C LEU A 6 6.94 -18.89 15.98
N SER A 7 7.94 -19.78 16.13
CA SER A 7 9.13 -19.49 16.94
C SER A 7 10.04 -18.44 16.31
N ILE A 8 10.09 -18.35 14.96
CA ILE A 8 10.88 -17.33 14.25
C ILE A 8 10.22 -15.97 14.36
N LEU A 9 8.88 -15.91 14.25
CA LEU A 9 8.12 -14.66 14.42
C LEU A 9 8.19 -14.17 15.87
N ALA A 10 8.08 -15.09 16.85
CA ALA A 10 8.21 -14.78 18.27
C ALA A 10 9.63 -14.31 18.63
N LEU A 11 10.67 -14.86 17.98
CA LEU A 11 12.06 -14.40 18.16
C LEU A 11 12.27 -12.98 17.61
N LEU A 12 11.70 -12.67 16.44
CA LEU A 12 11.76 -11.33 15.86
C LEU A 12 11.00 -10.28 16.71
N VAL A 13 9.85 -10.64 17.27
CA VAL A 13 9.06 -9.79 18.17
C VAL A 13 9.76 -9.65 19.52
N ALA A 14 10.32 -10.73 20.10
CA ALA A 14 11.06 -10.70 21.37
C ALA A 14 12.35 -9.86 21.26
N PHE A 15 13.06 -9.94 20.12
CA PHE A 15 14.25 -9.11 19.88
C PHE A 15 13.94 -7.61 19.81
N THR A 16 12.74 -7.24 19.35
CA THR A 16 12.30 -5.83 19.31
C THR A 16 11.83 -5.33 20.67
N ILE A 17 11.23 -6.19 21.50
CA ILE A 17 10.72 -5.81 22.83
C ILE A 17 11.88 -5.57 23.83
N GLU A 18 12.92 -6.40 23.85
CA GLU A 18 14.07 -6.20 24.74
C GLU A 18 14.88 -4.93 24.37
N ALA A 19 14.94 -4.56 23.08
CA ALA A 19 15.65 -3.34 22.65
C ALA A 19 14.95 -2.05 23.10
N VAL A 20 13.65 -2.09 23.38
CA VAL A 20 12.85 -0.93 23.81
C VAL A 20 12.83 -0.76 25.33
N ALA A 21 12.95 -1.86 26.09
CA ALA A 21 12.91 -1.83 27.56
C ALA A 21 14.16 -1.21 28.24
N GLN A 22 15.24 -1.00 27.48
CA GLN A 22 16.50 -0.48 28.03
C GLN A 22 16.71 1.04 27.89
N ASN A 23 15.74 1.79 27.37
CA ASN A 23 15.83 3.25 27.19
C ASN A 23 14.80 3.99 28.07
N ASP A 24 14.98 3.97 29.37
CA ASP A 24 14.30 4.90 30.28
C ASP A 24 14.88 6.31 30.13
N THR A 25 14.16 7.18 29.45
CA THR A 25 14.47 8.60 29.34
C THR A 25 13.81 9.36 30.49
N ILE A 26 14.57 9.85 31.44
CA ILE A 26 14.08 10.73 32.50
C ILE A 26 13.77 12.09 31.86
N LEU A 27 12.50 12.47 31.87
CA LEU A 27 12.02 13.79 31.45
C LEU A 27 12.22 14.80 32.59
N VAL A 28 13.13 15.73 32.40
CA VAL A 28 13.21 16.93 33.28
C VAL A 28 12.48 18.07 32.57
N SER A 29 11.34 18.46 33.15
CA SER A 29 10.54 19.58 32.66
C SER A 29 11.11 20.89 33.17
N ASN A 30 11.50 21.78 32.27
CA ASN A 30 11.67 23.19 32.57
C ASN A 30 10.72 24.02 31.70
N LYS A 31 10.14 25.07 32.27
CA LYS A 31 8.88 25.70 31.85
C LYS A 31 8.83 26.34 30.44
N ASP A 32 9.93 26.51 29.74
CA ASP A 32 9.92 27.30 28.49
C ASP A 32 10.69 26.73 27.28
N SER A 33 11.17 25.49 27.36
CA SER A 33 11.70 24.80 26.17
C SER A 33 11.85 23.30 26.43
N ILE A 34 11.34 22.46 25.52
CA ILE A 34 11.65 21.03 25.51
C ILE A 34 12.97 20.85 24.78
N ALA A 35 14.07 20.91 25.51
CA ALA A 35 15.38 20.53 24.99
C ALA A 35 15.59 19.04 25.25
N TYR A 36 15.71 18.26 24.19
CA TYR A 36 16.17 16.88 24.31
C TYR A 36 17.68 16.88 24.57
N ARG A 37 18.08 16.61 25.82
CA ARG A 37 19.48 16.39 26.15
C ARG A 37 19.85 14.95 25.81
N TYR A 38 20.63 14.78 24.76
CA TYR A 38 21.21 13.49 24.40
C TYR A 38 22.33 13.18 25.41
N THR A 39 22.13 12.18 26.25
CA THR A 39 23.21 11.62 27.07
C THR A 39 23.83 10.48 26.27
N PRO A 40 25.10 10.54 25.85
CA PRO A 40 25.73 9.44 25.15
C PRO A 40 25.77 8.21 26.05
N ILE A 41 25.13 7.14 25.63
CA ILE A 41 25.20 5.85 26.32
C ILE A 41 26.61 5.31 26.11
N ILE A 42 27.39 5.21 27.18
CA ILE A 42 28.68 4.51 27.16
C ILE A 42 28.38 3.03 27.06
N THR A 43 28.33 2.51 25.84
CA THR A 43 28.11 1.08 25.60
C THR A 43 29.40 0.33 25.84
N PRO A 44 29.43 -0.72 26.70
CA PRO A 44 30.59 -1.58 26.86
C PRO A 44 30.95 -2.27 25.55
N LYS A 45 32.24 -2.44 25.28
CA LYS A 45 32.71 -3.10 24.03
C LYS A 45 32.05 -4.46 23.84
N PRO A 46 31.42 -4.72 22.69
CA PRO A 46 30.70 -5.98 22.45
C PRO A 46 31.66 -7.17 22.42
N LYS A 47 31.34 -8.19 23.23
CA LYS A 47 32.16 -9.41 23.35
C LYS A 47 31.95 -10.41 22.21
N THR A 48 30.89 -10.30 21.41
CA THR A 48 30.57 -11.23 20.33
C THR A 48 30.12 -10.52 19.05
N ARG A 49 30.33 -11.17 17.88
CA ARG A 49 29.92 -10.64 16.55
C ARG A 49 28.41 -10.39 16.47
N ALA A 50 27.61 -11.26 17.06
CA ALA A 50 26.15 -11.10 17.13
C ALA A 50 25.70 -9.86 17.91
N LYS A 51 26.41 -9.52 19.00
CA LYS A 51 26.13 -8.33 19.82
C LYS A 51 26.46 -7.05 19.05
N LYS A 52 27.52 -7.02 18.23
CA LYS A 52 27.85 -5.89 17.34
C LYS A 52 26.77 -5.64 16.30
N TRP A 53 26.25 -6.69 15.67
CA TRP A 53 25.17 -6.59 14.70
C TRP A 53 23.88 -6.08 15.33
N ARG A 54 23.51 -6.56 16.51
CA ARG A 54 22.35 -6.09 17.27
C ARG A 54 22.46 -4.60 17.60
N GLU A 55 23.59 -4.17 18.13
CA GLU A 55 23.83 -2.76 18.49
C GLU A 55 23.84 -1.86 17.24
N ALA A 56 24.43 -2.29 16.14
CA ALA A 56 24.40 -1.58 14.87
C ALA A 56 22.96 -1.46 14.32
N PHE A 57 22.17 -2.51 14.43
CA PHE A 57 20.78 -2.53 14.01
C PHE A 57 19.88 -1.63 14.87
N VAL A 58 20.04 -1.70 16.20
CA VAL A 58 19.31 -0.82 17.14
C VAL A 58 19.69 0.64 16.91
N ARG A 59 20.99 0.94 16.76
CA ARG A 59 21.48 2.28 16.43
C ARG A 59 20.90 2.77 15.11
N TYR A 60 20.93 1.94 14.06
CA TYR A 60 20.34 2.26 12.77
C TYR A 60 18.84 2.62 12.88
N ILE A 61 18.03 1.81 13.60
CA ILE A 61 16.61 2.09 13.82
C ILE A 61 16.42 3.39 14.62
N THR A 62 17.28 3.64 15.62
CA THR A 62 17.18 4.83 16.48
C THR A 62 17.56 6.10 15.70
N GLU A 63 18.66 6.07 14.95
CA GLU A 63 19.11 7.18 14.11
C GLU A 63 18.15 7.44 12.93
N SER A 64 17.54 6.39 12.38
CA SER A 64 16.53 6.52 11.32
C SER A 64 15.21 7.15 11.79
N ALA A 65 15.01 7.33 13.09
CA ALA A 65 13.80 7.94 13.65
C ALA A 65 13.74 9.47 13.49
N THR A 66 14.83 10.11 13.08
CA THR A 66 14.93 11.57 12.93
C THR A 66 14.83 11.94 11.44
N ASP A 67 14.08 13.01 11.13
CA ASP A 67 14.09 13.60 9.78
C ASP A 67 15.34 14.48 9.63
N ASN A 68 16.31 14.01 8.84
CA ASN A 68 17.53 14.73 8.53
C ASN A 68 17.52 15.35 7.12
N SER A 69 16.35 15.51 6.51
CA SER A 69 16.21 16.03 5.14
C SER A 69 16.66 17.50 4.99
N PHE A 70 16.79 18.24 6.07
CA PHE A 70 17.38 19.57 6.06
C PHE A 70 18.91 19.55 5.95
N ASP A 71 19.57 18.59 6.61
CA ASP A 71 21.03 18.52 6.70
C ASP A 71 21.63 17.71 5.56
N ARG A 72 20.92 16.69 5.08
CA ARG A 72 21.34 15.80 4.00
C ARG A 72 20.71 16.17 2.66
N ALA A 73 21.35 15.78 1.56
CA ALA A 73 20.75 15.90 0.24
C ALA A 73 19.51 14.99 0.13
N ILE A 74 19.65 13.75 0.59
CA ILE A 74 18.55 12.78 0.72
C ILE A 74 18.79 11.99 2.01
N ASP A 75 17.77 11.90 2.86
CA ASP A 75 17.80 11.09 4.08
C ASP A 75 17.22 9.70 3.78
N PHE A 76 18.07 8.75 3.45
CA PHE A 76 17.66 7.39 3.11
C PHE A 76 17.47 6.50 4.34
N SER A 77 16.45 5.66 4.27
CA SER A 77 16.19 4.57 5.22
C SER A 77 15.96 3.28 4.46
N PHE A 78 16.67 2.24 4.85
CA PHE A 78 16.54 0.91 4.26
C PHE A 78 15.72 0.02 5.20
N VAL A 79 14.69 -0.61 4.69
CA VAL A 79 13.84 -1.52 5.47
C VAL A 79 13.83 -2.90 4.78
N PRO A 80 14.73 -3.80 5.19
CA PRO A 80 14.64 -5.19 4.75
C PRO A 80 13.49 -5.88 5.48
N THR A 81 12.73 -6.68 4.77
CA THR A 81 11.55 -7.36 5.30
C THR A 81 11.44 -8.76 4.73
N ILE A 82 11.07 -9.72 5.57
CA ILE A 82 10.66 -11.05 5.15
C ILE A 82 9.15 -11.02 5.02
N TYR A 83 8.62 -11.47 3.90
CA TYR A 83 7.18 -11.56 3.69
C TYR A 83 6.73 -12.97 3.34
N TYR A 84 5.47 -13.24 3.59
CA TYR A 84 4.80 -14.44 3.15
C TYR A 84 3.42 -14.11 2.61
N THR A 85 3.11 -14.62 1.41
CA THR A 85 1.75 -14.63 0.87
C THR A 85 1.40 -16.04 0.37
N PRO A 86 0.14 -16.45 0.40
CA PRO A 86 -0.25 -17.76 -0.14
C PRO A 86 0.13 -17.96 -1.60
N SER A 87 0.07 -16.89 -2.40
CA SER A 87 0.36 -16.92 -3.85
C SER A 87 1.85 -16.95 -4.18
N THR A 88 2.68 -16.20 -3.44
CA THR A 88 4.12 -16.06 -3.73
C THR A 88 5.02 -16.82 -2.77
N SER A 89 4.45 -17.45 -1.73
CA SER A 89 5.19 -18.11 -0.65
C SER A 89 6.08 -17.14 0.15
N LEU A 90 7.15 -17.66 0.73
CA LEU A 90 8.13 -16.89 1.49
C LEU A 90 9.00 -16.06 0.52
N GLY A 91 9.25 -14.81 0.86
CA GLY A 91 10.10 -13.94 0.09
C GLY A 91 10.82 -12.90 0.93
N LEU A 92 11.75 -12.22 0.29
CA LEU A 92 12.46 -11.07 0.82
C LEU A 92 11.97 -9.81 0.11
N ALA A 93 11.80 -8.75 0.85
CA ALA A 93 11.55 -7.42 0.35
C ALA A 93 12.59 -6.45 0.89
N VAL A 94 13.01 -5.51 0.07
CA VAL A 94 13.85 -4.38 0.47
C VAL A 94 13.18 -3.12 -0.02
N MET A 95 13.02 -2.14 0.86
CA MET A 95 12.56 -0.81 0.52
C MET A 95 13.58 0.22 0.99
N ALA A 96 13.99 1.09 0.09
CA ALA A 96 14.77 2.28 0.39
C ALA A 96 13.85 3.50 0.28
N ASN A 97 13.55 4.16 1.40
CA ASN A 97 12.80 5.41 1.43
C ASN A 97 13.77 6.56 1.61
N GLY A 98 13.72 7.54 0.72
CA GLY A 98 14.45 8.79 0.80
C GLY A 98 13.50 9.95 1.06
N LEU A 99 13.82 10.79 2.05
CA LEU A 99 13.20 12.09 2.28
C LEU A 99 14.18 13.17 1.86
N TYR A 100 13.73 14.18 1.15
CA TYR A 100 14.55 15.29 0.70
C TYR A 100 13.71 16.55 0.52
N ARG A 101 14.39 17.71 0.49
CA ARG A 101 13.73 19.00 0.29
C ARG A 101 14.28 19.67 -0.93
N LEU A 102 13.41 20.03 -1.86
CA LEU A 102 13.77 20.81 -3.05
C LEU A 102 14.02 22.27 -2.69
N ASP A 103 13.34 22.78 -1.64
CA ASP A 103 13.60 24.09 -1.05
C ASP A 103 13.86 23.91 0.45
N LYS A 104 15.11 24.14 0.87
CA LYS A 104 15.53 24.08 2.28
C LYS A 104 15.31 25.39 3.04
N SER A 105 14.97 26.46 2.34
CA SER A 105 14.70 27.77 2.97
C SER A 105 13.33 27.80 3.66
N ASP A 106 12.37 27.03 3.16
CA ASP A 106 11.03 26.91 3.72
C ASP A 106 10.95 25.72 4.69
N ARG A 107 10.99 26.02 5.98
CA ARG A 107 10.88 24.99 7.04
C ARG A 107 9.49 24.42 7.22
N SER A 108 8.46 25.10 6.74
CA SER A 108 7.07 24.64 6.81
C SER A 108 6.74 23.66 5.68
N LEU A 109 7.53 23.65 4.61
CA LEU A 109 7.32 22.78 3.47
C LEU A 109 7.47 21.31 3.86
N GLN A 110 6.53 20.47 3.47
CA GLN A 110 6.65 19.02 3.63
C GLN A 110 7.81 18.47 2.79
N PRO A 111 8.52 17.43 3.27
CA PRO A 111 9.58 16.83 2.48
C PRO A 111 9.03 16.09 1.27
N SER A 112 9.72 16.21 0.16
CA SER A 112 9.60 15.30 -0.98
C SER A 112 10.04 13.90 -0.57
N ASN A 113 9.52 12.89 -1.24
CA ASN A 113 9.88 11.50 -0.94
C ASN A 113 10.14 10.69 -2.20
N VAL A 114 11.00 9.69 -2.07
CA VAL A 114 11.21 8.64 -3.07
C VAL A 114 11.30 7.30 -2.36
N ALA A 115 10.61 6.29 -2.89
CA ALA A 115 10.70 4.93 -2.41
C ALA A 115 11.13 4.01 -3.56
N ILE A 116 12.26 3.34 -3.40
CA ILE A 116 12.71 2.27 -4.28
C ILE A 116 12.43 0.96 -3.57
N PHE A 117 11.79 0.03 -4.24
CA PHE A 117 11.43 -1.25 -3.65
C PHE A 117 11.76 -2.42 -4.59
N ALA A 118 12.20 -3.50 -3.99
CA ALA A 118 12.40 -4.78 -4.65
C ALA A 118 11.89 -5.91 -3.78
N THR A 119 11.22 -6.88 -4.37
CA THR A 119 10.78 -8.10 -3.70
C THR A 119 11.13 -9.30 -4.54
N ALA A 120 11.54 -10.38 -3.90
CA ALA A 120 11.75 -11.66 -4.55
C ALA A 120 11.30 -12.80 -3.63
N SER A 121 10.71 -13.84 -4.19
CA SER A 121 10.26 -15.02 -3.45
C SER A 121 11.06 -16.27 -3.80
N ILE A 122 11.05 -17.24 -2.90
CA ILE A 122 11.69 -18.54 -3.13
C ILE A 122 11.06 -19.33 -4.29
N THR A 123 9.88 -18.93 -4.76
CA THR A 123 9.16 -19.52 -5.88
C THR A 123 9.44 -18.80 -7.21
N GLY A 124 10.41 -17.87 -7.23
CA GLY A 124 10.86 -17.19 -8.45
C GLY A 124 10.04 -15.96 -8.85
N PHE A 125 9.14 -15.48 -8.00
CA PHE A 125 8.38 -14.25 -8.27
C PHE A 125 9.13 -13.03 -7.80
N TYR A 126 8.98 -11.93 -8.53
CA TYR A 126 9.66 -10.69 -8.18
C TYR A 126 8.84 -9.46 -8.56
N ARG A 127 9.12 -8.40 -7.86
CA ARG A 127 8.60 -7.07 -8.12
C ARG A 127 9.69 -6.05 -7.83
N VAL A 128 9.85 -5.08 -8.73
CA VAL A 128 10.74 -3.94 -8.55
C VAL A 128 10.01 -2.66 -8.93
N GLY A 129 10.38 -1.56 -8.33
CA GLY A 129 9.78 -0.28 -8.70
C GLY A 129 10.34 0.90 -7.93
N VAL A 130 9.95 2.07 -8.40
CA VAL A 130 10.21 3.36 -7.79
C VAL A 130 8.91 4.16 -7.78
N ARG A 131 8.65 4.86 -6.68
CA ARG A 131 7.55 5.79 -6.56
C ARG A 131 7.96 6.97 -5.70
N GLY A 132 7.35 8.11 -5.92
CA GLY A 132 7.67 9.27 -5.13
C GLY A 132 6.75 10.46 -5.38
N THR A 133 6.96 11.47 -4.55
CA THR A 133 6.30 12.77 -4.63
C THR A 133 7.35 13.85 -4.48
N ASN A 134 7.50 14.67 -5.50
CA ASN A 134 8.29 15.90 -5.47
C ASN A 134 7.37 17.06 -5.11
N ILE A 135 7.70 17.77 -4.05
CA ILE A 135 6.98 18.97 -3.58
C ILE A 135 7.90 20.17 -3.81
N PHE A 136 7.45 21.08 -4.67
CA PHE A 136 8.20 22.26 -5.05
C PHE A 136 7.91 23.41 -4.09
N ARG A 137 8.67 24.49 -4.26
CA ARG A 137 8.64 25.69 -3.40
C ARG A 137 7.22 26.16 -3.09
N GLY A 138 6.94 26.41 -1.81
CA GLY A 138 5.65 26.85 -1.31
C GLY A 138 4.52 25.84 -1.50
N ASP A 139 4.85 24.60 -1.87
CA ASP A 139 3.90 23.54 -2.22
C ASP A 139 2.93 23.94 -3.36
N ASN A 140 3.42 24.79 -4.27
CA ASN A 140 2.61 25.26 -5.40
C ASN A 140 2.49 24.22 -6.51
N GLN A 141 3.46 23.32 -6.60
CA GLN A 141 3.51 22.27 -7.62
C GLN A 141 3.92 20.95 -6.96
N ARG A 142 3.32 19.87 -7.45
CA ARG A 142 3.70 18.49 -7.07
C ARG A 142 3.85 17.65 -8.31
N ILE A 143 4.90 16.80 -8.34
CA ILE A 143 5.03 15.73 -9.33
C ILE A 143 4.97 14.41 -8.56
N ILE A 144 4.00 13.56 -8.91
CA ILE A 144 3.82 12.24 -8.32
C ILE A 144 4.08 11.21 -9.40
N TYR A 145 4.91 10.21 -9.10
CA TYR A 145 5.30 9.20 -10.08
C TYR A 145 5.35 7.81 -9.46
N ASN A 146 5.10 6.82 -10.30
CA ASN A 146 5.23 5.40 -9.99
C ASN A 146 5.67 4.66 -11.25
N ALA A 147 6.78 3.94 -11.15
CA ALA A 147 7.19 3.00 -12.17
C ALA A 147 7.49 1.66 -11.52
N SER A 148 6.81 0.61 -11.94
CA SER A 148 6.98 -0.72 -11.37
C SER A 148 6.81 -1.82 -12.39
N PHE A 149 7.59 -2.88 -12.19
CA PHE A 149 7.48 -4.13 -12.93
C PHE A 149 7.34 -5.27 -11.94
N TYR A 150 6.45 -6.21 -12.24
CA TYR A 150 6.36 -7.45 -11.50
C TYR A 150 6.07 -8.66 -12.39
N SER A 151 6.52 -9.81 -11.93
CA SER A 151 6.14 -11.12 -12.45
C SER A 151 5.74 -11.98 -11.27
N GLN A 152 4.44 -12.27 -11.13
CA GLN A 152 3.90 -12.98 -9.96
C GLN A 152 2.66 -13.81 -10.33
N PRO A 153 2.36 -14.88 -9.57
CA PRO A 153 1.13 -15.62 -9.76
C PRO A 153 -0.06 -14.76 -9.33
N ILE A 154 -1.06 -14.79 -10.17
CA ILE A 154 -2.37 -14.18 -9.92
C ILE A 154 -3.41 -15.28 -9.90
N ALA A 155 -4.33 -15.20 -8.96
CA ALA A 155 -5.53 -16.01 -8.93
C ALA A 155 -6.70 -15.17 -9.45
N PHE A 156 -7.47 -15.73 -10.39
CA PHE A 156 -8.63 -15.10 -11.01
C PHE A 156 -9.87 -15.99 -10.84
N TRP A 157 -10.93 -15.43 -10.31
CA TRP A 157 -12.19 -16.15 -10.05
C TRP A 157 -13.25 -15.90 -11.13
N GLY A 158 -13.15 -14.83 -11.86
CA GLY A 158 -14.12 -14.35 -12.85
C GLY A 158 -14.35 -12.85 -12.70
N ILE A 159 -15.28 -12.33 -13.48
CA ILE A 159 -15.75 -10.96 -13.42
C ILE A 159 -17.09 -11.02 -12.67
N ASP A 160 -17.41 -10.00 -11.88
CA ASP A 160 -18.56 -9.80 -11.01
C ASP A 160 -18.50 -10.53 -9.64
N TYR A 161 -19.50 -10.21 -8.82
CA TYR A 161 -19.65 -10.76 -7.48
C TYR A 161 -19.96 -12.27 -7.50
N ASP A 162 -20.91 -12.69 -8.32
CA ASP A 162 -21.40 -14.07 -8.36
C ASP A 162 -20.33 -15.03 -8.85
N ALA A 163 -19.63 -14.67 -9.92
CA ALA A 163 -18.49 -15.44 -10.41
C ALA A 163 -17.38 -15.56 -9.36
N ALA A 164 -17.06 -14.46 -8.66
CA ALA A 164 -16.05 -14.45 -7.61
C ALA A 164 -16.42 -15.27 -6.38
N MET A 165 -17.71 -15.42 -6.10
CA MET A 165 -18.23 -16.26 -5.01
C MET A 165 -18.33 -17.75 -5.40
N ALA A 166 -18.78 -18.04 -6.62
CA ALA A 166 -19.06 -19.40 -7.08
C ALA A 166 -17.83 -20.17 -7.55
N ASN A 167 -16.89 -19.51 -8.19
CA ASN A 167 -15.80 -20.17 -8.89
C ASN A 167 -14.59 -20.49 -7.99
N ALA A 168 -13.90 -21.58 -8.30
CA ALA A 168 -12.53 -21.83 -7.86
C ALA A 168 -11.56 -20.91 -8.63
N PRO A 169 -10.43 -20.50 -8.03
CA PRO A 169 -9.47 -19.63 -8.71
C PRO A 169 -8.78 -20.35 -9.85
N LEU A 170 -8.61 -19.65 -10.97
CA LEU A 170 -7.65 -19.97 -12.02
C LEU A 170 -6.33 -19.26 -11.73
N ASN A 171 -5.24 -20.01 -11.73
CA ASN A 171 -3.93 -19.44 -11.47
C ASN A 171 -3.14 -19.27 -12.76
N TYR A 172 -2.56 -18.10 -12.97
CA TYR A 172 -1.70 -17.79 -14.09
C TYR A 172 -0.57 -16.87 -13.62
N LEU A 173 0.51 -16.80 -14.40
CA LEU A 173 1.61 -15.89 -14.13
C LEU A 173 1.37 -14.57 -14.85
N ALA A 174 1.19 -13.48 -14.10
CA ALA A 174 1.09 -12.14 -14.67
C ALA A 174 2.44 -11.44 -14.66
N SER A 175 2.88 -10.96 -15.82
CA SER A 175 3.92 -9.94 -15.93
C SER A 175 3.26 -8.61 -16.20
N ARG A 176 3.53 -7.60 -15.35
CA ARG A 176 2.90 -6.29 -15.48
C ARG A 176 3.92 -5.18 -15.32
N THR A 177 3.89 -4.22 -16.25
CA THR A 177 4.61 -2.96 -16.16
C THR A 177 3.60 -1.85 -15.97
N ILE A 178 3.86 -0.97 -15.02
CA ILE A 178 3.04 0.21 -14.74
C ILE A 178 3.99 1.39 -14.67
N VAL A 179 3.74 2.42 -15.48
CA VAL A 179 4.44 3.70 -15.41
C VAL A 179 3.39 4.79 -15.35
N GLU A 180 3.44 5.60 -14.32
CA GLU A 180 2.46 6.66 -14.07
C GLU A 180 3.20 7.93 -13.68
N ALA A 181 2.76 9.07 -14.19
CA ALA A 181 3.21 10.38 -13.78
C ALA A 181 2.02 11.34 -13.71
N LYS A 182 2.00 12.14 -12.66
CA LYS A 182 0.98 13.13 -12.38
C LYS A 182 1.64 14.45 -11.99
N PHE A 183 1.25 15.53 -12.63
CA PHE A 183 1.61 16.90 -12.29
C PHE A 183 0.40 17.59 -11.68
N LEU A 184 0.57 18.20 -10.54
CA LEU A 184 -0.45 18.97 -9.82
C LEU A 184 0.04 20.41 -9.66
N GLN A 185 -0.83 21.36 -9.94
CA GLN A 185 -0.66 22.78 -9.70
C GLN A 185 -1.65 23.22 -8.63
N ARG A 186 -1.19 23.95 -7.62
CA ARG A 186 -2.07 24.56 -6.62
C ARG A 186 -2.94 25.63 -7.28
N ALA A 187 -4.25 25.46 -7.17
CA ALA A 187 -5.26 26.40 -7.67
C ALA A 187 -5.79 27.33 -6.56
N ALA A 188 -5.88 26.83 -5.33
CA ALA A 188 -6.25 27.57 -4.13
C ALA A 188 -5.62 26.93 -2.89
N SER A 189 -5.92 27.43 -1.68
CA SER A 189 -5.44 26.80 -0.45
C SER A 189 -5.87 25.33 -0.43
N ASP A 190 -4.88 24.42 -0.31
CA ASP A 190 -5.06 22.96 -0.25
C ASP A 190 -5.77 22.33 -1.47
N LEU A 191 -6.11 23.13 -2.50
CA LEU A 191 -6.74 22.67 -3.72
C LEU A 191 -5.74 22.63 -4.88
N TYR A 192 -5.65 21.47 -5.52
CA TYR A 192 -4.77 21.20 -6.65
C TYR A 192 -5.58 20.74 -7.85
N VAL A 193 -5.16 21.17 -9.02
CA VAL A 193 -5.65 20.67 -10.31
C VAL A 193 -4.45 20.13 -11.09
N GLY A 194 -4.67 19.13 -11.91
CA GLY A 194 -3.53 18.54 -12.60
C GLY A 194 -3.86 17.64 -13.74
N VAL A 195 -2.80 17.20 -14.37
CA VAL A 195 -2.82 16.28 -15.50
C VAL A 195 -1.89 15.10 -15.23
N GLY A 196 -2.16 14.00 -15.86
CA GLY A 196 -1.29 12.84 -15.77
C GLY A 196 -1.36 11.94 -16.98
N ALA A 197 -0.40 11.05 -17.05
CA ALA A 197 -0.37 9.99 -18.04
C ALA A 197 0.10 8.70 -17.38
N ASP A 198 -0.42 7.57 -17.87
CA ASP A 198 0.03 6.25 -17.48
C ASP A 198 0.20 5.31 -18.68
N PHE A 199 1.13 4.40 -18.53
CA PHE A 199 1.30 3.25 -19.40
C PHE A 199 1.18 1.98 -18.57
N ASN A 200 0.31 1.08 -18.99
CA ASN A 200 0.10 -0.23 -18.38
C ASN A 200 0.29 -1.33 -19.42
N TYR A 201 1.17 -2.25 -19.11
CA TYR A 201 1.35 -3.47 -19.90
C TYR A 201 1.03 -4.68 -19.02
N HIS A 202 0.17 -5.56 -19.50
CA HIS A 202 -0.22 -6.81 -18.83
C HIS A 202 -0.02 -7.98 -19.80
N PHE A 203 0.73 -8.98 -19.35
CA PHE A 203 1.01 -10.19 -20.10
C PHE A 203 0.78 -11.41 -19.22
N ALA A 204 -0.15 -12.28 -19.62
CA ALA A 204 -0.44 -13.53 -18.94
C ALA A 204 0.40 -14.68 -19.52
N ARG A 205 0.98 -15.48 -18.65
CA ARG A 205 1.75 -16.68 -19.00
C ARG A 205 1.21 -17.90 -18.27
N PHE A 206 1.23 -19.05 -18.95
CA PHE A 206 0.74 -20.33 -18.46
C PHE A 206 1.88 -21.36 -18.38
N ASP A 207 3.11 -20.92 -18.24
CA ASP A 207 4.31 -21.79 -18.17
C ASP A 207 4.33 -22.50 -16.80
N LYS A 208 4.34 -23.84 -16.86
CA LYS A 208 4.36 -24.74 -15.70
C LYS A 208 5.70 -24.77 -14.93
N ARG A 209 6.74 -24.07 -15.42
CA ARG A 209 8.10 -24.18 -14.86
C ARG A 209 8.36 -23.27 -13.67
N ILE A 210 7.45 -22.34 -13.33
CA ILE A 210 7.66 -21.36 -12.28
C ILE A 210 6.72 -21.64 -11.12
N GLY A 211 7.27 -22.19 -10.05
CA GLY A 211 6.56 -22.46 -8.79
C GLY A 211 6.01 -23.88 -8.67
N LYS A 212 5.63 -24.26 -7.45
CA LYS A 212 5.02 -25.56 -7.12
C LYS A 212 3.51 -25.63 -7.39
N GLY A 213 2.93 -24.59 -8.00
CA GLY A 213 1.50 -24.49 -8.27
C GLY A 213 1.11 -25.09 -9.61
N SER A 214 -0.09 -25.68 -9.68
CA SER A 214 -0.73 -26.02 -10.94
C SER A 214 -1.27 -24.73 -11.56
N TYR A 215 -0.77 -24.35 -12.72
CA TYR A 215 -1.34 -23.27 -13.51
C TYR A 215 -2.50 -23.79 -14.35
N SER A 216 -3.54 -22.97 -14.46
CA SER A 216 -4.65 -23.20 -15.38
C SER A 216 -4.18 -23.01 -16.82
N SER A 217 -4.84 -23.63 -17.78
CA SER A 217 -4.57 -23.40 -19.19
C SER A 217 -5.07 -22.03 -19.64
N GLU A 218 -4.51 -21.51 -20.72
CA GLU A 218 -4.99 -20.28 -21.36
C GLU A 218 -6.46 -20.41 -21.79
N ALA A 219 -6.84 -21.60 -22.33
CA ALA A 219 -8.19 -21.88 -22.75
C ALA A 219 -9.22 -21.77 -21.61
N GLU A 220 -8.86 -22.24 -20.40
CA GLU A 220 -9.74 -22.10 -19.21
C GLU A 220 -9.91 -20.63 -18.81
N LEU A 221 -8.85 -19.81 -18.90
CA LEU A 221 -8.95 -18.39 -18.62
C LEU A 221 -9.79 -17.67 -19.68
N LEU A 222 -9.56 -17.93 -20.98
CA LEU A 222 -10.32 -17.34 -22.07
C LEU A 222 -11.82 -17.70 -22.00
N ALA A 223 -12.15 -18.93 -21.64
CA ALA A 223 -13.54 -19.36 -21.43
C ALA A 223 -14.23 -18.54 -20.33
N ARG A 224 -13.49 -18.13 -19.27
CA ARG A 224 -14.02 -17.32 -18.17
C ARG A 224 -14.08 -15.82 -18.48
N LEU A 225 -13.37 -15.37 -19.52
CA LEU A 225 -13.28 -13.96 -19.92
C LEU A 225 -14.30 -13.56 -20.99
N ASN A 226 -15.22 -14.44 -21.37
CA ASN A 226 -16.28 -14.16 -22.34
C ASN A 226 -15.77 -13.52 -23.65
N GLY A 227 -14.68 -14.08 -24.20
CA GLY A 227 -14.08 -13.61 -25.47
C GLY A 227 -13.14 -12.42 -25.33
N GLN A 228 -12.85 -11.92 -24.14
CA GLN A 228 -11.81 -10.94 -23.94
C GLN A 228 -10.42 -11.60 -24.03
N GLY A 229 -9.42 -10.82 -24.48
CA GLY A 229 -8.04 -11.30 -24.55
C GLY A 229 -7.37 -11.36 -23.15
N VAL A 230 -6.16 -11.92 -23.14
CA VAL A 230 -5.36 -12.08 -21.89
C VAL A 230 -4.18 -11.08 -21.81
N ASN A 231 -3.81 -10.48 -22.92
CA ASN A 231 -2.66 -9.57 -23.00
C ASN A 231 -3.10 -8.17 -23.44
N TYR A 232 -2.73 -7.18 -22.64
CA TYR A 232 -3.12 -5.80 -22.90
C TYR A 232 -1.96 -4.84 -22.71
N ASN A 233 -1.93 -3.83 -23.56
CA ASN A 233 -1.18 -2.59 -23.34
C ASN A 233 -2.15 -1.41 -23.46
N ALA A 234 -2.01 -0.45 -22.59
CA ALA A 234 -2.87 0.71 -22.59
C ALA A 234 -2.14 1.94 -22.05
N THR A 235 -2.26 3.03 -22.77
CA THR A 235 -1.85 4.37 -22.35
C THR A 235 -3.09 5.14 -21.93
N GLY A 236 -3.02 5.82 -20.79
CA GLY A 236 -4.10 6.66 -20.26
C GLY A 236 -3.64 8.10 -20.13
N ILE A 237 -4.58 9.02 -20.32
CA ILE A 237 -4.42 10.45 -20.01
C ILE A 237 -5.46 10.80 -18.95
N SER A 238 -5.03 11.48 -17.88
CA SER A 238 -5.88 11.77 -16.72
C SER A 238 -5.92 13.26 -16.43
N LEU A 239 -7.07 13.70 -15.90
CA LEU A 239 -7.25 14.99 -15.24
C LEU A 239 -7.52 14.75 -13.76
N PHE A 240 -7.00 15.63 -12.90
CA PHE A 240 -7.12 15.53 -11.45
C PHE A 240 -7.64 16.81 -10.83
N VAL A 241 -8.49 16.65 -9.82
CA VAL A 241 -8.84 17.70 -8.86
C VAL A 241 -8.63 17.09 -7.47
N GLU A 242 -7.77 17.71 -6.65
CA GLU A 242 -7.42 17.19 -5.32
C GLU A 242 -7.49 18.31 -4.28
N TYR A 243 -8.13 18.00 -3.16
CA TYR A 243 -8.07 18.81 -1.94
C TYR A 243 -7.29 18.05 -0.89
N ASP A 244 -6.21 18.60 -0.35
CA ASP A 244 -5.29 17.92 0.56
C ASP A 244 -4.90 18.84 1.72
N SER A 245 -5.65 18.74 2.84
CA SER A 245 -5.38 19.47 4.08
C SER A 245 -4.75 18.59 5.17
N ARG A 246 -4.16 17.45 4.79
CA ARG A 246 -3.48 16.55 5.72
C ARG A 246 -2.24 17.21 6.32
N ASP A 247 -2.07 17.04 7.62
CA ASP A 247 -0.94 17.60 8.38
C ASP A 247 0.41 16.97 7.99
N PHE A 248 0.42 15.68 7.62
CA PHE A 248 1.61 14.98 7.14
C PHE A 248 1.22 13.86 6.18
N ILE A 249 1.50 14.01 4.89
CA ILE A 249 1.04 13.10 3.82
C ILE A 249 1.40 11.63 4.07
N PRO A 250 2.64 11.25 4.49
CA PRO A 250 3.00 9.84 4.66
C PRO A 250 2.32 9.13 5.84
N SER A 251 1.83 9.87 6.85
CA SER A 251 1.19 9.32 8.05
C SER A 251 0.30 10.37 8.72
N PRO A 252 -0.86 10.70 8.12
CA PRO A 252 -1.73 11.76 8.59
C PRO A 252 -2.29 11.48 9.98
N GLN A 253 -2.36 12.55 10.80
CA GLN A 253 -3.01 12.54 12.10
C GLN A 253 -4.28 13.39 12.12
N ARG A 254 -4.40 14.32 11.18
CA ARG A 254 -5.54 15.22 10.99
C ARG A 254 -5.66 15.61 9.53
N GLY A 255 -6.86 15.99 9.13
CA GLY A 255 -7.12 16.57 7.83
C GLY A 255 -7.98 15.71 6.92
N LEU A 256 -8.23 16.25 5.77
CA LEU A 256 -9.07 15.68 4.73
C LEU A 256 -8.27 15.60 3.42
N TYR A 257 -8.38 14.50 2.74
CA TYR A 257 -7.92 14.32 1.37
C TYR A 257 -9.10 13.91 0.51
N LEU A 258 -9.39 14.70 -0.51
CA LEU A 258 -10.38 14.39 -1.54
C LEU A 258 -9.68 14.40 -2.88
N ALA A 259 -9.89 13.38 -3.70
CA ALA A 259 -9.34 13.30 -5.04
C ALA A 259 -10.39 12.81 -6.02
N LEU A 260 -10.47 13.48 -7.15
CA LEU A 260 -11.24 13.07 -8.30
C LEU A 260 -10.29 12.93 -9.50
N GLU A 261 -10.32 11.80 -10.14
CA GLU A 261 -9.58 11.49 -11.36
C GLU A 261 -10.57 11.14 -12.46
N GLY A 262 -10.45 11.81 -13.60
CA GLY A 262 -11.07 11.40 -14.87
C GLY A 262 -9.97 10.95 -15.83
N LYS A 263 -10.08 9.75 -16.39
CA LYS A 263 -9.09 9.16 -17.28
C LYS A 263 -9.71 8.68 -18.59
N VAL A 264 -9.00 8.86 -19.67
CA VAL A 264 -9.32 8.27 -20.97
C VAL A 264 -8.17 7.36 -21.43
N ARG A 265 -8.50 6.21 -21.98
CA ARG A 265 -7.58 5.31 -22.68
C ARG A 265 -8.01 5.22 -24.14
N PRO A 266 -7.36 5.99 -25.04
CA PRO A 266 -7.72 6.01 -26.46
C PRO A 266 -7.40 4.66 -27.12
N LYS A 267 -8.30 4.18 -28.00
CA LYS A 267 -8.08 3.00 -28.82
C LYS A 267 -6.76 3.08 -29.61
N GLY A 268 -6.42 4.26 -30.14
CA GLY A 268 -5.20 4.47 -30.97
C GLY A 268 -3.88 4.39 -30.19
N MET A 269 -3.92 4.42 -28.84
CA MET A 269 -2.75 4.35 -27.95
C MET A 269 -2.74 3.04 -27.13
N SER A 270 -3.55 2.06 -27.51
CA SER A 270 -3.77 0.83 -26.75
C SER A 270 -4.14 -0.29 -27.71
N ASN A 271 -3.94 -1.55 -27.30
CA ASN A 271 -4.52 -2.71 -28.01
C ASN A 271 -5.93 -3.06 -27.54
N ILE A 272 -6.63 -2.08 -26.94
CA ILE A 272 -8.02 -2.20 -26.49
C ILE A 272 -8.95 -1.99 -27.71
N GLY A 273 -10.02 -2.76 -27.81
CA GLY A 273 -10.97 -2.70 -28.93
C GLY A 273 -11.71 -1.37 -29.12
N SER A 274 -11.82 -0.56 -28.05
CA SER A 274 -12.53 0.73 -28.03
C SER A 274 -11.83 1.74 -27.14
N THR A 275 -12.13 3.04 -27.30
CA THR A 275 -11.77 4.06 -26.31
C THR A 275 -12.59 3.84 -25.05
N VAL A 276 -11.92 3.78 -23.88
CA VAL A 276 -12.58 3.58 -22.60
C VAL A 276 -12.30 4.74 -21.64
N TRP A 277 -13.25 4.98 -20.75
CA TRP A 277 -13.24 6.06 -19.77
C TRP A 277 -13.24 5.45 -18.37
N MET A 278 -12.51 6.10 -17.46
CA MET A 278 -12.48 5.75 -16.06
C MET A 278 -12.68 7.01 -15.21
N GLY A 279 -13.49 6.89 -14.16
CA GLY A 279 -13.61 7.88 -13.10
C GLY A 279 -13.18 7.25 -11.77
N ARG A 280 -12.39 7.95 -10.97
CA ARG A 280 -12.03 7.52 -9.61
C ARG A 280 -12.26 8.65 -8.63
N PHE A 281 -12.84 8.31 -7.52
CA PHE A 281 -13.03 9.18 -6.37
C PHE A 281 -12.37 8.58 -5.14
N THR A 282 -11.67 9.39 -4.37
CA THR A 282 -11.07 9.00 -3.08
C THR A 282 -11.35 10.07 -2.06
N ALA A 283 -11.82 9.69 -0.87
CA ALA A 283 -11.94 10.59 0.27
C ALA A 283 -11.37 9.91 1.52
N ASN A 284 -10.35 10.54 2.11
CA ASN A 284 -9.77 10.11 3.37
C ASN A 284 -9.95 11.21 4.41
N TYR A 285 -10.42 10.84 5.60
CA TYR A 285 -10.57 11.76 6.72
C TYR A 285 -9.84 11.21 7.93
N TYR A 286 -9.09 12.08 8.62
CA TYR A 286 -8.26 11.73 9.77
C TYR A 286 -8.59 12.66 10.93
N GLN A 287 -8.91 12.08 12.09
CA GLN A 287 -9.25 12.79 13.29
C GLN A 287 -8.57 12.19 14.52
N ARG A 288 -7.71 12.98 15.16
CA ARG A 288 -7.18 12.61 16.46
C ARG A 288 -8.30 12.70 17.50
N LEU A 289 -8.53 11.63 18.25
CA LEU A 289 -9.56 11.57 19.29
C LEU A 289 -8.99 11.91 20.68
N TRP A 290 -8.02 11.11 21.13
CA TRP A 290 -7.31 11.34 22.39
C TRP A 290 -5.82 11.00 22.21
N ARG A 291 -5.07 10.98 23.30
CA ARG A 291 -3.63 10.73 23.24
C ARG A 291 -3.33 9.35 22.65
N GLY A 292 -2.67 9.32 21.51
CA GLY A 292 -2.30 8.11 20.76
C GLY A 292 -3.45 7.50 19.94
N ALA A 293 -4.68 8.03 20.03
CA ALA A 293 -5.82 7.53 19.28
C ALA A 293 -6.12 8.39 18.04
N LEU A 294 -6.31 7.70 16.92
CA LEU A 294 -6.67 8.28 15.64
C LEU A 294 -7.83 7.48 15.04
N LEU A 295 -8.85 8.19 14.59
CA LEU A 295 -9.92 7.65 13.75
C LEU A 295 -9.64 8.06 12.30
N ALA A 296 -9.62 7.09 11.40
CA ALA A 296 -9.41 7.30 9.99
C ALA A 296 -10.55 6.67 9.18
N PHE A 297 -10.99 7.37 8.14
CA PHE A 297 -11.98 6.89 7.17
C PHE A 297 -11.38 6.88 5.77
N ASP A 298 -11.76 5.89 4.98
CA ASP A 298 -11.40 5.73 3.58
C ASP A 298 -12.65 5.38 2.76
N LEU A 299 -13.05 6.27 1.88
CA LEU A 299 -14.12 6.07 0.90
C LEU A 299 -13.50 6.11 -0.49
N GLN A 300 -13.70 5.06 -1.26
CA GLN A 300 -13.23 4.97 -2.63
C GLN A 300 -14.36 4.59 -3.55
N GLY A 301 -14.38 5.17 -4.74
CA GLY A 301 -15.27 4.80 -5.83
C GLY A 301 -14.50 4.77 -7.15
N GLU A 302 -14.79 3.77 -7.97
CA GLU A 302 -14.21 3.65 -9.31
C GLU A 302 -15.31 3.25 -10.29
N TYR A 303 -15.30 3.92 -11.44
CA TYR A 303 -16.17 3.64 -12.59
C TYR A 303 -15.32 3.40 -13.81
N ASN A 304 -15.61 2.37 -14.55
CA ASN A 304 -15.06 2.08 -15.86
C ASN A 304 -16.19 1.95 -16.89
N SER A 305 -16.00 2.50 -18.07
CA SER A 305 -16.97 2.37 -19.16
C SER A 305 -16.98 0.96 -19.76
N LYS A 306 -18.05 0.60 -20.41
CA LYS A 306 -18.15 -0.65 -21.19
C LYS A 306 -17.00 -0.74 -22.19
N GLY A 307 -16.49 -1.97 -22.40
CA GLY A 307 -15.33 -2.24 -23.26
C GLY A 307 -14.00 -2.11 -22.54
N THR A 308 -13.98 -1.76 -21.26
CA THR A 308 -12.76 -1.82 -20.43
C THR A 308 -12.32 -3.29 -20.30
N PRO A 309 -11.05 -3.62 -20.61
CA PRO A 309 -10.51 -4.94 -20.41
C PRO A 309 -10.54 -5.35 -18.93
N TRP A 310 -10.82 -6.62 -18.66
CA TRP A 310 -10.95 -7.19 -17.33
C TRP A 310 -9.75 -6.88 -16.40
N VAL A 311 -8.55 -6.74 -16.95
CA VAL A 311 -7.33 -6.41 -16.18
C VAL A 311 -7.33 -5.00 -15.62
N TYR A 312 -8.22 -4.14 -16.09
CA TYR A 312 -8.40 -2.75 -15.64
C TYR A 312 -9.73 -2.54 -14.91
N ASN A 313 -10.48 -3.61 -14.66
CA ASN A 313 -11.71 -3.53 -13.87
C ASN A 313 -11.47 -2.93 -12.49
N ALA A 314 -12.47 -2.23 -12.00
CA ALA A 314 -12.53 -1.74 -10.64
C ALA A 314 -12.54 -2.88 -9.63
N SER A 315 -11.96 -2.67 -8.48
CA SER A 315 -11.96 -3.63 -7.36
C SER A 315 -12.04 -2.89 -6.02
N CYS A 316 -12.65 -3.52 -5.03
CA CYS A 316 -12.67 -2.99 -3.68
C CYS A 316 -11.37 -3.35 -2.94
N PRO A 317 -10.60 -2.38 -2.43
CA PRO A 317 -9.37 -2.64 -1.68
C PRO A 317 -9.66 -3.05 -0.23
N LEU A 318 -10.48 -4.09 -0.05
CA LEU A 318 -10.92 -4.57 1.26
C LEU A 318 -9.92 -5.53 1.87
N ARG A 319 -9.52 -5.28 3.10
CA ARG A 319 -8.64 -6.18 3.87
C ARG A 319 -9.40 -7.45 4.26
N GLY A 320 -8.72 -8.60 4.22
CA GLY A 320 -9.31 -9.92 4.45
C GLY A 320 -9.66 -10.67 3.17
N TYR A 321 -9.80 -9.96 2.06
CA TYR A 321 -9.99 -10.56 0.74
C TYR A 321 -8.69 -10.64 -0.04
N TYR A 322 -8.61 -11.59 -0.95
CA TYR A 322 -7.53 -11.64 -1.93
C TYR A 322 -7.68 -10.47 -2.92
N GLY A 323 -6.63 -9.68 -3.09
CA GLY A 323 -6.65 -8.52 -3.97
C GLY A 323 -7.03 -8.90 -5.42
N GLY A 324 -8.04 -8.24 -5.98
CA GLY A 324 -8.56 -8.53 -7.32
C GLY A 324 -9.49 -9.74 -7.43
N ARG A 325 -9.82 -10.43 -6.31
CA ARG A 325 -10.82 -11.51 -6.34
C ARG A 325 -12.17 -11.01 -6.82
N PHE A 326 -12.60 -9.89 -6.26
CA PHE A 326 -13.86 -9.24 -6.60
C PHE A 326 -13.56 -8.04 -7.49
N ASN A 327 -14.02 -8.07 -8.72
CA ASN A 327 -13.79 -7.03 -9.71
C ASN A 327 -14.98 -6.92 -10.69
N ASP A 328 -15.31 -5.70 -11.08
CA ASP A 328 -16.31 -5.40 -12.10
C ASP A 328 -16.01 -4.01 -12.71
N LEU A 329 -16.88 -3.48 -13.55
CA LEU A 329 -16.70 -2.14 -14.14
C LEU A 329 -16.78 -1.04 -13.09
N CYS A 330 -17.60 -1.20 -12.05
CA CYS A 330 -17.77 -0.24 -10.97
C CYS A 330 -17.48 -0.87 -9.61
N ALA A 331 -16.90 -0.08 -8.72
CA ALA A 331 -16.67 -0.47 -7.35
C ALA A 331 -16.86 0.73 -6.42
N ILE A 332 -17.38 0.49 -5.22
CA ILE A 332 -17.41 1.45 -4.13
C ILE A 332 -17.02 0.76 -2.84
N SER A 333 -16.22 1.41 -1.99
CA SER A 333 -15.84 0.87 -0.69
C SER A 333 -15.71 1.95 0.36
N LEU A 334 -16.10 1.64 1.58
CA LEU A 334 -15.94 2.48 2.76
C LEU A 334 -15.29 1.65 3.86
N GLN A 335 -14.25 2.17 4.49
CA GLN A 335 -13.61 1.59 5.67
C GLN A 335 -13.43 2.66 6.74
N ALA A 336 -13.57 2.27 7.99
CA ALA A 336 -13.23 3.06 9.16
C ALA A 336 -12.21 2.30 10.01
N GLU A 337 -11.21 3.00 10.51
CA GLU A 337 -10.10 2.41 11.26
C GLU A 337 -9.82 3.23 12.52
N LEU A 338 -9.84 2.57 13.68
CA LEU A 338 -9.40 3.13 14.95
C LEU A 338 -7.98 2.65 15.24
N ARG A 339 -7.03 3.57 15.28
CA ARG A 339 -5.62 3.33 15.60
C ARG A 339 -5.34 3.80 17.02
N GLN A 340 -4.71 2.96 17.83
CA GLN A 340 -4.21 3.35 19.15
C GLN A 340 -2.71 3.08 19.22
N THR A 341 -1.93 4.13 19.42
CA THR A 341 -0.46 4.05 19.57
C THR A 341 -0.11 4.02 21.07
N PHE A 342 0.74 3.08 21.45
CA PHE A 342 1.32 2.94 22.78
C PHE A 342 2.84 3.13 22.71
N PHE A 343 3.44 3.58 23.79
CA PHE A 343 4.91 3.67 23.93
C PHE A 343 5.62 4.34 22.74
N LYS A 344 4.97 5.32 22.09
CA LYS A 344 5.46 6.10 20.94
C LYS A 344 5.67 5.30 19.64
N ARG A 345 5.83 3.97 19.68
CA ARG A 345 6.19 3.15 18.51
C ARG A 345 5.25 1.98 18.23
N PHE A 346 4.62 1.44 19.26
CA PHE A 346 3.70 0.31 19.10
C PHE A 346 2.27 0.79 19.02
N GLY A 347 1.51 0.21 18.12
CA GLY A 347 0.10 0.49 17.98
C GLY A 347 -0.71 -0.75 17.69
N VAL A 348 -1.99 -0.66 18.01
CA VAL A 348 -3.00 -1.62 17.61
C VAL A 348 -4.05 -0.91 16.78
N VAL A 349 -4.70 -1.67 15.93
CA VAL A 349 -5.73 -1.15 15.03
C VAL A 349 -6.91 -2.11 15.03
N ALA A 350 -8.11 -1.54 15.02
CA ALA A 350 -9.33 -2.26 14.68
C ALA A 350 -10.02 -1.50 13.55
N TRP A 351 -10.58 -2.23 12.59
CA TRP A 351 -11.30 -1.63 11.49
C TRP A 351 -12.56 -2.41 11.13
N GLY A 352 -13.46 -1.71 10.46
CA GLY A 352 -14.64 -2.28 9.82
C GLY A 352 -14.98 -1.49 8.57
N GLY A 353 -15.69 -2.13 7.66
CA GLY A 353 -16.10 -1.50 6.41
C GLY A 353 -16.88 -2.43 5.51
N ALA A 354 -17.20 -1.93 4.34
CA ALA A 354 -17.88 -2.69 3.31
C ALA A 354 -17.50 -2.18 1.92
N GLY A 355 -17.69 -3.01 0.92
CA GLY A 355 -17.57 -2.63 -0.49
C GLY A 355 -18.61 -3.32 -1.33
N ASN A 356 -18.89 -2.77 -2.48
CA ASN A 356 -19.82 -3.32 -3.45
C ASN A 356 -19.25 -3.18 -4.87
N LEU A 357 -19.59 -4.12 -5.72
CA LEU A 357 -19.19 -4.17 -7.12
C LEU A 357 -20.44 -4.32 -7.97
N PHE A 358 -20.47 -3.61 -9.08
CA PHE A 358 -21.60 -3.61 -9.99
C PHE A 358 -21.16 -3.28 -11.42
N HIS A 359 -21.88 -3.81 -12.39
CA HIS A 359 -21.57 -3.62 -13.80
C HIS A 359 -21.89 -2.19 -14.29
N ASP A 360 -22.99 -1.64 -13.82
CA ASP A 360 -23.41 -0.25 -14.04
C ASP A 360 -24.28 0.23 -12.86
N PHE A 361 -24.58 1.53 -12.79
CA PHE A 361 -25.34 2.11 -11.66
C PHE A 361 -26.74 1.54 -11.47
N ARG A 362 -27.30 0.86 -12.48
CA ARG A 362 -28.62 0.24 -12.39
C ARG A 362 -28.55 -1.18 -11.83
N SER A 363 -27.39 -1.81 -11.93
CA SER A 363 -27.13 -3.16 -11.41
C SER A 363 -26.56 -3.17 -9.98
N PHE A 364 -26.61 -2.03 -9.28
CA PHE A 364 -26.21 -1.97 -7.87
C PHE A 364 -27.19 -2.75 -7.00
N GLU A 365 -26.69 -3.73 -6.25
CA GLU A 365 -27.47 -4.56 -5.35
C GLU A 365 -26.84 -4.62 -3.95
N TRP A 366 -27.62 -4.34 -2.92
CA TRP A 366 -27.16 -4.44 -1.54
C TRP A 366 -26.79 -5.87 -1.14
N GLY A 367 -27.39 -6.88 -1.76
CA GLY A 367 -27.08 -8.30 -1.54
C GLY A 367 -25.64 -8.69 -1.89
N SER A 368 -25.03 -7.95 -2.82
CA SER A 368 -23.64 -8.17 -3.26
C SER A 368 -22.61 -7.39 -2.44
N THR A 369 -23.01 -6.86 -1.27
CA THR A 369 -22.11 -6.12 -0.40
C THR A 369 -21.13 -7.04 0.33
N LEU A 370 -19.86 -6.69 0.26
CA LEU A 370 -18.74 -7.39 0.87
C LEU A 370 -18.34 -6.73 2.20
N PRO A 371 -18.71 -7.26 3.37
CA PRO A 371 -18.27 -6.75 4.64
C PRO A 371 -16.77 -7.05 4.84
N THR A 372 -16.05 -6.16 5.53
CA THR A 372 -14.67 -6.39 5.98
C THR A 372 -14.51 -5.90 7.40
N TYR A 373 -13.80 -6.65 8.23
CA TYR A 373 -13.46 -6.24 9.58
C TYR A 373 -12.20 -6.98 10.04
N GLY A 374 -11.52 -6.44 11.03
CA GLY A 374 -10.31 -7.07 11.52
C GLY A 374 -9.54 -6.25 12.53
N VAL A 375 -8.39 -6.79 12.88
CA VAL A 375 -7.45 -6.20 13.82
C VAL A 375 -6.04 -6.24 13.28
N GLY A 376 -5.21 -5.31 13.75
CA GLY A 376 -3.82 -5.26 13.31
C GLY A 376 -2.89 -4.67 14.35
N ILE A 377 -1.61 -4.87 14.12
CA ILE A 377 -0.53 -4.27 14.90
C ILE A 377 0.28 -3.33 14.04
N ARG A 378 0.86 -2.32 14.68
CA ARG A 378 1.70 -1.30 14.07
C ARG A 378 3.01 -1.19 14.81
N TYR A 379 4.09 -1.02 14.06
CA TYR A 379 5.37 -0.62 14.60
C TYR A 379 5.92 0.56 13.81
N ILE A 380 5.99 1.73 14.45
CA ILE A 380 6.47 2.97 13.84
C ILE A 380 8.00 2.92 13.85
N VAL A 381 8.60 2.70 12.70
CA VAL A 381 10.05 2.70 12.51
C VAL A 381 10.57 4.13 12.63
N LYS A 382 9.96 5.05 11.88
CA LYS A 382 10.18 6.50 11.93
C LYS A 382 8.92 7.24 11.47
N PRO A 383 8.83 8.56 11.62
CA PRO A 383 7.73 9.34 11.05
C PRO A 383 7.55 9.02 9.56
N GLY A 384 6.33 8.64 9.18
CA GLY A 384 5.99 8.26 7.80
C GLY A 384 6.45 6.85 7.36
N VAL A 385 7.02 6.04 8.25
CA VAL A 385 7.38 4.64 7.96
C VAL A 385 6.87 3.73 9.07
N THR A 386 5.78 3.04 8.82
CA THR A 386 5.13 2.12 9.76
C THR A 386 5.13 0.70 9.20
N LEU A 387 5.58 -0.26 9.98
CA LEU A 387 5.37 -1.68 9.72
C LEU A 387 3.96 -2.04 10.15
N ARG A 388 3.22 -2.66 9.27
CA ARG A 388 1.82 -3.03 9.45
C ARG A 388 1.62 -4.53 9.28
N PHE A 389 0.95 -5.13 10.25
CA PHE A 389 0.40 -6.48 10.13
C PHE A 389 -1.08 -6.43 10.46
N ASP A 390 -1.93 -6.78 9.50
CA ASP A 390 -3.37 -6.82 9.64
C ASP A 390 -3.88 -8.24 9.41
N TYR A 391 -4.89 -8.66 10.17
CA TYR A 391 -5.63 -9.87 9.92
C TYR A 391 -7.11 -9.56 9.78
N GLY A 392 -7.64 -9.74 8.58
CA GLY A 392 -9.00 -9.36 8.21
C GLY A 392 -9.88 -10.56 7.90
N PHE A 393 -11.17 -10.33 8.10
CA PHE A 393 -12.25 -11.25 7.80
C PHE A 393 -13.22 -10.59 6.82
N GLY A 394 -13.83 -11.41 5.97
CA GLY A 394 -14.82 -11.01 4.97
C GLY A 394 -16.07 -11.86 5.03
N SER A 395 -16.75 -11.97 3.90
CA SER A 395 -17.94 -12.81 3.70
C SER A 395 -17.63 -14.30 3.79
N ARG A 396 -18.65 -15.11 3.81
CA ARG A 396 -18.53 -16.55 3.52
C ARG A 396 -18.68 -16.79 2.01
N ASP A 397 -17.85 -17.70 1.48
CA ASP A 397 -18.01 -18.15 0.09
C ASP A 397 -19.23 -19.07 -0.06
N HIS A 398 -19.56 -19.47 -1.29
CA HIS A 398 -20.68 -20.36 -1.58
C HIS A 398 -20.61 -21.72 -0.88
N ARG A 399 -19.45 -22.12 -0.37
CA ARG A 399 -19.24 -23.33 0.45
C ARG A 399 -19.40 -23.08 1.95
N GLY A 400 -19.80 -21.86 2.33
CA GLY A 400 -19.92 -21.44 3.73
C GLY A 400 -18.59 -21.17 4.43
N LYS A 401 -17.46 -21.23 3.72
CA LYS A 401 -16.14 -20.99 4.28
C LYS A 401 -15.89 -19.48 4.43
N LEU A 402 -15.50 -19.06 5.61
CA LEU A 402 -15.15 -17.67 5.88
C LEU A 402 -13.92 -17.26 5.07
N ILE A 403 -14.04 -16.16 4.30
CA ILE A 403 -12.93 -15.54 3.59
C ILE A 403 -12.16 -14.70 4.62
N HIS A 404 -10.86 -14.93 4.71
CA HIS A 404 -9.99 -14.19 5.61
C HIS A 404 -8.58 -14.09 5.02
N GLY A 405 -7.81 -13.12 5.46
CA GLY A 405 -6.44 -12.95 4.99
C GLY A 405 -5.59 -12.07 5.89
N ALA A 406 -4.29 -12.31 5.84
CA ALA A 406 -3.28 -11.51 6.48
C ALA A 406 -2.64 -10.55 5.47
N VAL A 407 -2.38 -9.33 5.89
CA VAL A 407 -1.63 -8.33 5.14
C VAL A 407 -0.44 -7.88 5.96
N PHE A 408 0.74 -8.00 5.39
CA PHE A 408 1.95 -7.42 5.94
C PHE A 408 2.48 -6.37 4.95
N SER A 409 2.68 -5.15 5.40
CA SER A 409 3.15 -4.06 4.52
C SER A 409 3.87 -2.96 5.30
N LEU A 410 4.52 -2.08 4.54
CA LEU A 410 5.01 -0.79 5.01
C LEU A 410 3.96 0.28 4.76
N ASN A 411 3.92 1.26 5.67
CA ASN A 411 2.97 2.38 5.75
C ASN A 411 1.56 1.96 6.18
N GLU A 412 0.71 2.96 6.40
CA GLU A 412 -0.68 2.75 6.83
C GLU A 412 -1.55 2.21 5.69
N ALA A 413 -2.79 1.84 5.99
CA ALA A 413 -3.72 1.26 5.03
C ALA A 413 -4.20 2.32 4.02
N PHE A 414 -4.39 3.54 4.49
CA PHE A 414 -4.81 4.74 3.76
C PHE A 414 -4.42 5.98 4.55
#